data_1674fb8bbcd8c0e7040bfb56758c18a5
#
_entry.id   1674fb8bbcd8c0e7040bfb56758c18a5
#
_cell.length_a   1.000
_cell.length_b   1.000
_cell.length_c   1.000
_cell.angle_alpha   90.00
_cell.angle_beta   90.00
_cell.angle_gamma   90.00
#
_symmetry.space_group_name_H-M   'P 1'
#
loop_
_entity.id
_entity.type
_entity.pdbx_description
1 polymer ?
#
loop_
_entity_poly.entity_id
_entity_poly.type
_entity_poly.pdbx_seq_one_letter_code
_entity_poly.pdbx_strand_id
1 'polypeptide(L)'
;MGIITKQPKTHSSLRVIDLSDTAIVLLKNYQKWQIQERFRLGDKWVDTDRLFCQWNGTPIHPDTVTGWFRDFIKRNNFPKVTIHSLRHTNATLLIASGTDIRTIAGRLGHAQTSTTVNTYSHVIQSANRVAADRLDAMLNTHEQQGTKVI
;
A
#
# COMPACT_ATOMS: atom_id res chain seq x y z
N MET A 1 -26.95 1.88 -15.19
CA MET A 1 -25.70 1.60 -15.94
C MET A 1 -24.90 0.57 -15.15
N GLY A 2 -24.60 -0.60 -15.72
CA GLY A 2 -23.93 -1.70 -15.01
C GLY A 2 -22.41 -1.46 -14.91
N ILE A 3 -21.76 -2.07 -13.90
CA ILE A 3 -20.29 -2.07 -13.78
C ILE A 3 -19.72 -3.03 -14.82
N ILE A 4 -18.89 -2.52 -15.72
CA ILE A 4 -18.19 -3.32 -16.73
C ILE A 4 -16.77 -3.59 -16.23
N THR A 5 -16.42 -4.87 -16.05
CA THR A 5 -15.05 -5.28 -15.74
C THR A 5 -14.29 -5.51 -17.04
N LYS A 6 -13.17 -4.80 -17.20
CA LYS A 6 -12.25 -4.99 -18.34
C LYS A 6 -10.88 -5.37 -17.82
N GLN A 7 -10.14 -6.10 -18.64
CA GLN A 7 -8.72 -6.34 -18.33
C GLN A 7 -7.94 -5.02 -18.31
N PRO A 8 -6.88 -4.91 -17.50
CA PRO A 8 -6.02 -3.74 -17.47
C PRO A 8 -5.44 -3.44 -18.86
N LYS A 9 -5.38 -2.16 -19.22
CA LYS A 9 -4.92 -1.72 -20.55
C LYS A 9 -3.42 -1.95 -20.81
N THR A 10 -2.62 -2.16 -19.76
CA THR A 10 -1.15 -2.32 -19.84
C THR A 10 -0.68 -3.49 -18.98
N HIS A 11 0.39 -4.16 -19.43
CA HIS A 11 1.05 -5.23 -18.66
C HIS A 11 1.54 -4.76 -17.28
N SER A 12 1.99 -3.51 -17.15
CA SER A 12 2.41 -2.92 -15.87
C SER A 12 1.29 -2.76 -14.84
N SER A 13 0.04 -2.88 -15.28
CA SER A 13 -1.12 -2.89 -14.38
C SER A 13 -1.37 -4.25 -13.73
N LEU A 14 -0.80 -5.33 -14.28
CA LEU A 14 -0.81 -6.68 -13.69
C LEU A 14 0.46 -6.83 -12.86
N ARG A 15 0.32 -6.91 -11.55
CA ARG A 15 1.45 -7.08 -10.65
C ARG A 15 1.10 -7.94 -9.44
N VAL A 16 2.07 -8.67 -8.95
CA VAL A 16 2.02 -9.36 -7.67
C VAL A 16 2.56 -8.40 -6.60
N ILE A 17 1.88 -8.32 -5.48
CA ILE A 17 2.30 -7.53 -4.33
C ILE A 17 2.31 -8.46 -3.12
N ASP A 18 3.47 -8.63 -2.50
CA ASP A 18 3.57 -9.35 -1.25
C ASP A 18 2.91 -8.56 -0.13
N LEU A 19 2.05 -9.24 0.62
CA LEU A 19 1.34 -8.68 1.75
C LEU A 19 2.04 -9.06 3.05
N SER A 20 1.97 -8.18 4.04
CA SER A 20 2.40 -8.51 5.39
C SER A 20 1.48 -9.57 6.02
N ASP A 21 2.01 -10.35 6.97
CA ASP A 21 1.22 -11.36 7.69
C ASP A 21 -0.02 -10.76 8.35
N THR A 22 0.11 -9.57 8.91
CA THR A 22 -1.03 -8.83 9.49
C THR A 22 -2.12 -8.56 8.45
N ALA A 23 -1.76 -8.14 7.24
CA ALA A 23 -2.73 -7.91 6.17
C ALA A 23 -3.39 -9.23 5.73
N ILE A 24 -2.61 -10.30 5.64
CA ILE A 24 -3.11 -11.65 5.30
C ILE A 24 -4.13 -12.11 6.35
N VAL A 25 -3.85 -11.94 7.65
CA VAL A 25 -4.79 -12.30 8.73
C VAL A 25 -6.09 -11.50 8.62
N LEU A 26 -6.01 -10.19 8.40
CA LEU A 26 -7.19 -9.34 8.23
C LEU A 26 -8.03 -9.77 7.01
N LEU A 27 -7.41 -10.06 5.88
CA LEU A 27 -8.10 -10.52 4.67
C LEU A 27 -8.76 -11.89 4.86
N LYS A 28 -8.08 -12.83 5.55
CA LYS A 28 -8.66 -14.14 5.88
C LYS A 28 -9.86 -14.01 6.82
N ASN A 29 -9.81 -13.12 7.80
CA ASN A 29 -10.94 -12.88 8.69
C ASN A 29 -12.12 -12.25 7.94
N TYR A 30 -11.85 -11.31 7.03
CA TYR A 30 -12.88 -10.73 6.17
C TYR A 30 -13.50 -11.80 5.25
N GLN A 31 -12.71 -12.68 4.66
CA GLN A 31 -13.19 -13.78 3.83
C GLN A 31 -14.09 -14.75 4.61
N LYS A 32 -13.72 -15.09 5.86
CA LYS A 32 -14.57 -15.92 6.73
C LYS A 32 -15.91 -15.26 6.99
N TRP A 33 -15.92 -13.97 7.31
CA TRP A 33 -17.15 -13.21 7.49
C TRP A 33 -17.99 -13.20 6.19
N GLN A 34 -17.38 -12.98 5.04
CA GLN A 34 -18.06 -12.98 3.73
C GLN A 34 -18.73 -14.34 3.45
N ILE A 35 -18.04 -15.45 3.77
CA ILE A 35 -18.60 -16.80 3.62
C ILE A 35 -19.86 -16.94 4.51
N GLN A 36 -19.84 -16.47 5.74
CA GLN A 36 -21.01 -16.50 6.64
C GLN A 36 -22.17 -15.68 6.08
N GLU A 37 -21.90 -14.49 5.56
CA GLU A 37 -22.93 -13.66 4.92
C GLU A 37 -23.51 -14.33 3.65
N ARG A 38 -22.67 -14.99 2.86
CA ARG A 38 -23.11 -15.78 1.70
C ARG A 38 -24.08 -16.88 2.11
N PHE A 39 -23.78 -17.64 3.17
CA PHE A 39 -24.69 -18.66 3.70
C PHE A 39 -25.98 -18.04 4.23
N ARG A 40 -25.90 -16.93 4.94
CA ARG A 40 -27.07 -16.23 5.48
C ARG A 40 -28.03 -15.72 4.40
N LEU A 41 -27.49 -15.27 3.27
CA LEU A 41 -28.26 -14.70 2.16
C LEU A 41 -28.81 -15.76 1.18
N GLY A 42 -28.18 -16.93 1.10
CA GLY A 42 -28.59 -18.01 0.20
C GLY A 42 -28.73 -17.52 -1.25
N ASP A 43 -29.88 -17.73 -1.84
CA ASP A 43 -30.18 -17.39 -3.25
C ASP A 43 -30.09 -15.89 -3.57
N LYS A 44 -30.06 -15.02 -2.55
CA LYS A 44 -29.89 -13.58 -2.74
C LYS A 44 -28.43 -13.19 -2.97
N TRP A 45 -27.48 -14.12 -2.75
CA TRP A 45 -26.08 -13.88 -3.01
C TRP A 45 -25.74 -14.06 -4.47
N VAL A 46 -25.09 -13.06 -5.06
CA VAL A 46 -24.52 -13.11 -6.42
C VAL A 46 -23.05 -13.44 -6.33
N ASP A 47 -22.64 -14.62 -6.77
CA ASP A 47 -21.24 -15.03 -6.79
C ASP A 47 -20.50 -14.35 -7.93
N THR A 48 -19.55 -13.48 -7.59
CA THR A 48 -18.73 -12.74 -8.55
C THR A 48 -17.23 -13.00 -8.36
N ASP A 49 -16.87 -14.00 -7.55
CA ASP A 49 -15.48 -14.35 -7.21
C ASP A 49 -14.66 -13.13 -6.73
N ARG A 50 -15.30 -12.23 -5.99
CA ARG A 50 -14.68 -11.00 -5.48
C ARG A 50 -14.57 -11.04 -3.97
N LEU A 51 -13.38 -10.77 -3.46
CA LEU A 51 -13.21 -10.59 -2.02
C LEU A 51 -13.97 -9.34 -1.53
N PHE A 52 -13.82 -8.22 -2.23
CA PHE A 52 -14.53 -6.99 -1.88
C PHE A 52 -15.72 -6.79 -2.80
N CYS A 53 -16.92 -6.92 -2.24
CA CYS A 53 -18.19 -6.83 -2.94
C CYS A 53 -19.21 -6.05 -2.11
N GLN A 54 -20.37 -5.78 -2.67
CA GLN A 54 -21.52 -5.26 -1.95
C GLN A 54 -22.09 -6.34 -1.01
N TRP A 55 -23.05 -5.95 -0.15
CA TRP A 55 -23.69 -6.84 0.82
C TRP A 55 -24.27 -8.13 0.23
N ASN A 56 -24.63 -8.13 -1.04
CA ASN A 56 -25.22 -9.27 -1.76
C ASN A 56 -24.24 -9.92 -2.76
N GLY A 57 -22.93 -9.67 -2.67
CA GLY A 57 -21.91 -10.24 -3.55
C GLY A 57 -21.69 -9.50 -4.88
N THR A 58 -22.53 -8.53 -5.24
CA THR A 58 -22.35 -7.75 -6.47
C THR A 58 -21.13 -6.82 -6.41
N PRO A 59 -20.54 -6.44 -7.56
CA PRO A 59 -19.37 -5.56 -7.60
C PRO A 59 -19.63 -4.20 -6.94
N ILE A 60 -18.64 -3.70 -6.20
CA ILE A 60 -18.68 -2.33 -5.64
C ILE A 60 -18.25 -1.34 -6.72
N HIS A 61 -19.02 -0.25 -6.87
CA HIS A 61 -18.59 0.87 -7.71
C HIS A 61 -17.37 1.58 -7.06
N PRO A 62 -16.32 1.92 -7.82
CA PRO A 62 -15.13 2.57 -7.26
C PRO A 62 -15.42 3.84 -6.44
N ASP A 63 -16.37 4.67 -6.89
CA ASP A 63 -16.75 5.89 -6.19
C ASP A 63 -17.39 5.62 -4.81
N THR A 64 -18.04 4.46 -4.64
CA THR A 64 -18.61 4.04 -3.34
C THR A 64 -17.51 3.90 -2.29
N VAL A 65 -16.38 3.30 -2.66
CA VAL A 65 -15.23 3.14 -1.74
C VAL A 65 -14.64 4.51 -1.37
N THR A 66 -14.48 5.37 -2.36
CA THR A 66 -13.96 6.74 -2.16
C THR A 66 -14.88 7.58 -1.29
N GLY A 67 -16.18 7.50 -1.55
CA GLY A 67 -17.22 8.20 -0.77
C GLY A 67 -17.26 7.71 0.67
N TRP A 68 -17.30 6.39 0.87
CA TRP A 68 -17.26 5.78 2.20
C TRP A 68 -16.02 6.20 3.01
N PHE A 69 -14.83 6.16 2.38
CA PHE A 69 -13.59 6.54 3.05
C PHE A 69 -13.59 8.00 3.47
N ARG A 70 -14.04 8.91 2.60
CA ARG A 70 -14.20 10.33 2.92
C ARG A 70 -15.12 10.53 4.14
N ASP A 71 -16.26 9.84 4.17
CA ASP A 71 -17.23 9.96 5.25
C ASP A 71 -16.72 9.32 6.54
N PHE A 72 -15.94 8.25 6.46
CA PHE A 72 -15.24 7.64 7.57
C PHE A 72 -14.23 8.61 8.21
N ILE A 73 -13.37 9.24 7.40
CA ILE A 73 -12.40 10.24 7.85
C ILE A 73 -13.11 11.40 8.56
N LYS A 74 -14.21 11.91 7.97
CA LYS A 74 -14.99 13.00 8.55
C LYS A 74 -15.64 12.62 9.88
N ARG A 75 -16.28 11.47 9.97
CA ARG A 75 -16.97 10.98 11.18
C ARG A 75 -16.03 10.74 12.36
N ASN A 76 -14.79 10.36 12.08
CA ASN A 76 -13.80 10.07 13.12
C ASN A 76 -12.85 11.25 13.39
N ASN A 77 -13.13 12.44 12.84
CA ASN A 77 -12.32 13.64 13.02
C ASN A 77 -10.82 13.43 12.66
N PHE A 78 -10.53 12.55 11.71
CA PHE A 78 -9.17 12.37 11.21
C PHE A 78 -8.74 13.58 10.35
N PRO A 79 -7.43 13.85 10.24
CA PRO A 79 -6.92 14.81 9.28
C PRO A 79 -7.43 14.49 7.87
N LYS A 80 -7.59 15.52 7.02
CA LYS A 80 -8.07 15.35 5.65
C LYS A 80 -7.14 14.44 4.85
N VAL A 81 -7.51 13.17 4.71
CA VAL A 81 -6.77 12.13 3.99
C VAL A 81 -7.66 11.54 2.89
N THR A 82 -7.07 11.15 1.79
CA THR A 82 -7.74 10.46 0.67
C THR A 82 -7.16 9.06 0.49
N ILE A 83 -7.85 8.18 -0.22
CA ILE A 83 -7.29 6.86 -0.60
C ILE A 83 -5.98 7.04 -1.37
N HIS A 84 -5.89 8.06 -2.21
CA HIS A 84 -4.67 8.35 -2.96
C HIS A 84 -3.51 8.79 -2.07
N SER A 85 -3.78 9.60 -1.04
CA SER A 85 -2.74 9.98 -0.07
C SER A 85 -2.26 8.82 0.79
N LEU A 86 -3.06 7.78 1.06
CA LEU A 86 -2.58 6.55 1.69
C LEU A 86 -1.52 5.84 0.84
N ARG A 87 -1.69 5.85 -0.49
CA ARG A 87 -0.68 5.35 -1.41
C ARG A 87 0.62 6.16 -1.32
N HIS A 88 0.53 7.48 -1.24
CA HIS A 88 1.70 8.34 -1.03
C HIS A 88 2.37 8.08 0.31
N THR A 89 1.60 7.96 1.38
CA THR A 89 2.12 7.60 2.71
C THR A 89 2.87 6.27 2.69
N ASN A 90 2.30 5.24 2.06
CA ASN A 90 2.95 3.94 1.93
C ASN A 90 4.30 4.06 1.21
N ALA A 91 4.37 4.78 0.09
CA ALA A 91 5.61 5.00 -0.63
C ALA A 91 6.64 5.76 0.20
N THR A 92 6.23 6.82 0.89
CA THR A 92 7.09 7.63 1.77
C THR A 92 7.70 6.78 2.90
N LEU A 93 6.88 5.94 3.55
CA LEU A 93 7.34 5.06 4.61
C LEU A 93 8.35 4.02 4.09
N LEU A 94 8.12 3.45 2.91
CA LEU A 94 9.04 2.50 2.29
C LEU A 94 10.38 3.17 1.90
N ILE A 95 10.36 4.39 1.38
CA ILE A 95 11.59 5.15 1.10
C ILE A 95 12.35 5.43 2.40
N ALA A 96 11.64 5.90 3.42
CA ALA A 96 12.25 6.21 4.72
C ALA A 96 12.85 4.97 5.41
N SER A 97 12.28 3.77 5.16
CA SER A 97 12.83 2.49 5.64
C SER A 97 14.05 2.00 4.86
N GLY A 98 14.44 2.68 3.78
CA GLY A 98 15.55 2.28 2.92
C GLY A 98 15.19 1.23 1.86
N THR A 99 13.89 1.02 1.60
CA THR A 99 13.46 0.11 0.54
C THR A 99 13.92 0.65 -0.82
N ASP A 100 14.44 -0.23 -1.68
CA ASP A 100 14.89 0.11 -3.01
C ASP A 100 13.79 0.72 -3.88
N ILE A 101 14.13 1.74 -4.65
CA ILE A 101 13.18 2.55 -5.41
C ILE A 101 12.48 1.77 -6.55
N ARG A 102 13.14 0.74 -7.12
CA ARG A 102 12.52 -0.12 -8.14
C ARG A 102 11.44 -1.00 -7.53
N THR A 103 11.70 -1.54 -6.36
CA THR A 103 10.72 -2.30 -5.58
C THR A 103 9.50 -1.44 -5.27
N ILE A 104 9.70 -0.19 -4.84
CA ILE A 104 8.61 0.76 -4.58
C ILE A 104 7.83 1.06 -5.86
N ALA A 105 8.52 1.36 -6.97
CA ALA A 105 7.88 1.62 -8.26
C ALA A 105 7.02 0.43 -8.73
N GLY A 106 7.56 -0.80 -8.60
CA GLY A 106 6.83 -2.03 -8.90
C GLY A 106 5.57 -2.20 -8.04
N ARG A 107 5.68 -2.02 -6.72
CA ARG A 107 4.52 -2.05 -5.79
C ARG A 107 3.47 -1.00 -6.13
N LEU A 108 3.89 0.18 -6.51
CA LEU A 108 2.99 1.26 -6.95
C LEU A 108 2.41 1.02 -8.36
N GLY A 109 2.99 0.15 -9.18
CA GLY A 109 2.59 -0.09 -10.56
C GLY A 109 2.96 1.07 -11.48
N HIS A 110 4.06 1.76 -11.20
CA HIS A 110 4.62 2.74 -12.10
C HIS A 110 5.39 2.01 -13.21
N ALA A 111 5.07 2.29 -14.46
CA ALA A 111 5.75 1.68 -15.61
C ALA A 111 7.23 2.07 -15.68
N GLN A 112 7.58 3.23 -15.14
CA GLN A 112 8.95 3.74 -15.09
C GLN A 112 9.32 4.16 -13.68
N THR A 113 10.50 3.77 -13.22
CA THR A 113 11.05 4.14 -11.91
C THR A 113 11.20 5.64 -11.75
N SER A 114 11.49 6.36 -12.85
CA SER A 114 11.58 7.83 -12.86
C SER A 114 10.32 8.52 -12.36
N THR A 115 9.13 7.96 -12.58
CA THR A 115 7.88 8.47 -12.03
C THR A 115 7.91 8.48 -10.50
N THR A 116 8.44 7.41 -9.88
CA THR A 116 8.58 7.33 -8.42
C THR A 116 9.64 8.32 -7.93
N VAL A 117 10.80 8.39 -8.59
CA VAL A 117 11.89 9.31 -8.22
C VAL A 117 11.39 10.76 -8.27
N ASN A 118 10.75 11.17 -9.35
CA ASN A 118 10.27 12.54 -9.51
C ASN A 118 9.18 12.90 -8.48
N THR A 119 8.26 11.97 -8.21
CA THR A 119 7.16 12.20 -7.25
C THR A 119 7.67 12.32 -5.81
N TYR A 120 8.71 11.56 -5.45
CA TYR A 120 9.19 11.45 -4.07
C TYR A 120 10.62 12.00 -3.88
N SER A 121 11.08 12.87 -4.76
CA SER A 121 12.45 13.41 -4.76
C SER A 121 12.88 14.01 -3.41
N HIS A 122 11.99 14.77 -2.76
CA HIS A 122 12.25 15.38 -1.47
C HIS A 122 12.43 14.36 -0.33
N VAL A 123 11.66 13.26 -0.36
CA VAL A 123 11.82 12.16 0.62
C VAL A 123 13.10 11.41 0.39
N ILE A 124 13.47 11.19 -0.88
CA ILE A 124 14.73 10.52 -1.27
C ILE A 124 15.93 11.35 -0.83
N GLN A 125 15.89 12.67 -0.98
CA GLN A 125 16.96 13.56 -0.50
C GLN A 125 17.13 13.49 1.03
N SER A 126 16.02 13.45 1.78
CA SER A 126 16.06 13.28 3.23
C SER A 126 16.65 11.92 3.63
N ALA A 127 16.32 10.85 2.91
CA ALA A 127 16.86 9.52 3.14
C ALA A 127 18.38 9.46 2.85
N ASN A 128 18.87 10.17 1.83
CA ASN A 128 20.30 10.29 1.52
C ASN A 128 21.09 10.95 2.66
N ARG A 129 20.52 11.96 3.32
CA ARG A 129 21.13 12.57 4.50
C ARG A 129 21.31 11.57 5.63
N VAL A 130 20.25 10.81 5.94
CA VAL A 130 20.29 9.75 6.96
C VAL A 130 21.31 8.66 6.60
N ALA A 131 21.47 8.34 5.31
CA ALA A 131 22.48 7.37 4.86
C ALA A 131 23.90 7.89 5.09
N ALA A 132 24.16 9.17 4.83
CA ALA A 132 25.46 9.80 5.10
C ALA A 132 25.79 9.79 6.60
N ASP A 133 24.82 10.18 7.45
CA ASP A 133 24.98 10.18 8.91
C ASP A 133 25.27 8.76 9.46
N ARG A 134 24.63 7.72 8.89
CA ARG A 134 24.90 6.32 9.24
C ARG A 134 26.30 5.87 8.83
N LEU A 135 26.74 6.26 7.64
CA LEU A 135 28.11 5.96 7.19
C LEU A 135 29.14 6.61 8.09
N ASP A 136 28.94 7.87 8.44
CA ASP A 136 29.83 8.60 9.37
C ASP A 136 29.90 7.92 10.74
N ALA A 137 28.74 7.52 11.29
CA ALA A 137 28.69 6.77 12.54
C ALA A 137 29.45 5.42 12.47
N MET A 138 29.37 4.70 11.35
CA MET A 138 30.11 3.44 11.16
C MET A 138 31.62 3.67 11.10
N LEU A 139 32.09 4.71 10.40
CA LEU A 139 33.49 5.04 10.28
C LEU A 139 34.09 5.47 11.65
N ASN A 140 33.39 6.34 12.38
CA ASN A 140 33.81 6.82 13.68
C ASN A 140 33.85 5.73 14.75
N THR A 141 33.04 4.70 14.66
CA THR A 141 33.03 3.55 15.58
C THR A 141 34.30 2.71 15.42
N HIS A 142 34.88 2.64 14.21
CA HIS A 142 36.14 1.92 13.97
C HIS A 142 37.36 2.65 14.52
N GLU A 143 37.37 3.98 14.55
CA GLU A 143 38.46 4.74 15.13
C GLU A 143 38.60 4.56 16.66
N GLN A 144 37.46 4.40 17.36
CA GLN A 144 37.47 4.18 18.81
C GLN A 144 37.92 2.78 19.23
N GLN A 145 37.84 1.77 18.34
CA GLN A 145 38.32 0.42 18.63
C GLN A 145 39.79 0.20 18.24
N GLY A 146 40.35 1.07 17.41
CA GLY A 146 41.77 1.00 16.97
C GLY A 146 42.81 1.58 17.96
N THR A 147 42.40 2.26 19.04
CA THR A 147 43.30 2.94 19.97
C THR A 147 43.51 2.18 21.28
N LYS A 148 43.25 0.87 21.33
CA LYS A 148 43.58 0.03 22.49
C LYS A 148 44.54 -1.09 22.11
N VAL A 149 45.70 -0.73 21.58
CA VAL A 149 46.90 -1.62 21.60
C VAL A 149 48.12 -0.73 21.82
N ILE A 150 48.44 -0.48 23.04
CA ILE A 150 49.82 -0.43 23.57
C ILE A 150 49.71 -0.71 25.07
#